data_6de47ea009a39ca906e3ae2b4fb5d2fd
#
_entry.id   6de47ea009a39ca906e3ae2b4fb5d2fd
#
_cell.length_a   1.000
_cell.length_b   1.000
_cell.length_c   1.000
_cell.angle_alpha   90.00
_cell.angle_beta   90.00
_cell.angle_gamma   90.00
#
_symmetry.space_group_name_H-M   'P 1'
#
loop_
_entity.id
_entity.type
_entity.pdbx_description
1 polymer ?
#
loop_
_entity_poly.entity_id
_entity_poly.type
_entity_poly.pdbx_seq_one_letter_code
_entity_poly.pdbx_strand_id
1 'polypeptide(L)'
;MQISFEEEQQVFHLYNDKISYVIQVEKQRYLKHCYYGKRIKRWHSGIKDYYYDRGFCANPIAEDRTFSLDTQLREFPESGQGDFRSPAYELEDRNGDKNARFFYNGYRILSGKIAPDGLPHVYTDADTEAMTLEITLQDKVRNQRILLYYTIYEDAVVTRFAKWINDGTEPIEICRFLSMNMDLPTQEYDVLTLSGAHTEEKNVYRRPLCADSVTIESSRGTVSYTHLRAH
;
A
#
# COMPACT_ATOMS: atom_id res chain seq x y z
N MET A 1 20.58 -4.50 -2.78
CA MET A 1 19.27 -4.41 -2.10
C MET A 1 19.06 -5.62 -1.20
N GLN A 2 18.19 -5.49 -0.21
CA GLN A 2 17.90 -6.54 0.76
C GLN A 2 16.49 -6.35 1.31
N ILE A 3 15.84 -7.46 1.66
CA ILE A 3 14.58 -7.49 2.41
C ILE A 3 14.83 -8.35 3.64
N SER A 4 14.53 -7.83 4.82
CA SER A 4 14.65 -8.55 6.09
C SER A 4 13.34 -8.49 6.86
N PHE A 5 13.08 -9.53 7.65
CA PHE A 5 11.98 -9.57 8.61
C PHE A 5 12.55 -9.75 10.01
N GLU A 6 12.22 -8.86 10.92
CA GLU A 6 12.60 -8.92 12.34
C GLU A 6 11.42 -9.48 13.13
N GLU A 7 11.54 -10.75 13.55
CA GLU A 7 10.43 -11.49 14.18
C GLU A 7 9.98 -10.88 15.52
N GLU A 8 10.90 -10.40 16.33
CA GLU A 8 10.59 -9.83 17.65
C GLU A 8 9.69 -8.59 17.56
N GLN A 9 9.96 -7.72 16.57
CA GLN A 9 9.22 -6.48 16.35
C GLN A 9 8.16 -6.61 15.26
N GLN A 10 8.11 -7.76 14.57
CA GLN A 10 7.22 -8.01 13.44
C GLN A 10 7.37 -6.95 12.34
N VAL A 11 8.61 -6.64 11.96
CA VAL A 11 8.96 -5.55 11.04
C VAL A 11 9.63 -6.07 9.78
N PHE A 12 9.07 -5.70 8.64
CA PHE A 12 9.71 -5.82 7.34
C PHE A 12 10.54 -4.57 7.04
N HIS A 13 11.78 -4.75 6.64
CA HIS A 13 12.65 -3.69 6.20
C HIS A 13 13.20 -4.01 4.81
N LEU A 14 12.70 -3.28 3.81
CA LEU A 14 13.18 -3.32 2.45
C LEU A 14 14.18 -2.17 2.26
N TYR A 15 15.39 -2.45 1.79
CA TYR A 15 16.39 -1.41 1.66
C TYR A 15 17.45 -1.71 0.61
N ASN A 16 18.05 -0.65 0.11
CA ASN A 16 19.29 -0.65 -0.64
C ASN A 16 20.25 0.39 -0.02
N ASP A 17 21.24 0.84 -0.74
CA ASP A 17 22.19 1.88 -0.28
C ASP A 17 21.58 3.30 -0.25
N LYS A 18 20.47 3.55 -0.96
CA LYS A 18 19.82 4.85 -1.14
C LYS A 18 18.60 5.04 -0.26
N ILE A 19 17.72 4.03 -0.18
CA ILE A 19 16.40 4.12 0.45
C ILE A 19 16.10 2.99 1.42
N SER A 20 15.13 3.24 2.28
CA SER A 20 14.47 2.26 3.15
C SER A 20 12.96 2.41 3.06
N TYR A 21 12.27 1.26 3.05
CA TYR A 21 10.82 1.14 3.21
C TYR A 21 10.54 0.18 4.35
N VAL A 22 9.73 0.58 5.33
CA VAL A 22 9.51 -0.20 6.57
C VAL A 22 8.03 -0.38 6.81
N ILE A 23 7.63 -1.64 7.01
CA ILE A 23 6.26 -2.06 7.33
C ILE A 23 6.30 -2.84 8.63
N GLN A 24 5.35 -2.60 9.52
CA GLN A 24 5.17 -3.37 10.75
C GLN A 24 3.84 -4.13 10.73
N VAL A 25 3.83 -5.34 11.27
CA VAL A 25 2.59 -6.11 11.51
C VAL A 25 2.12 -5.85 12.93
N GLU A 26 1.10 -5.02 13.07
CA GLU A 26 0.52 -4.68 14.37
C GLU A 26 -0.50 -5.73 14.81
N LYS A 27 -0.42 -6.12 16.10
CA LYS A 27 -1.35 -7.10 16.70
C LYS A 27 -1.49 -8.40 15.89
N GLN A 28 -0.45 -8.77 15.13
CA GLN A 28 -0.46 -9.94 14.22
C GLN A 28 -1.59 -9.93 13.19
N ARG A 29 -2.13 -8.76 12.85
CA ARG A 29 -3.29 -8.61 11.95
C ARG A 29 -3.13 -7.50 10.94
N TYR A 30 -2.68 -6.32 11.36
CA TYR A 30 -2.77 -5.10 10.59
C TYR A 30 -1.40 -4.66 10.06
N LEU A 31 -1.34 -4.22 8.83
CA LEU A 31 -0.12 -3.66 8.26
C LEU A 31 -0.07 -2.16 8.49
N LYS A 32 0.99 -1.73 9.16
CA LYS A 32 1.30 -0.33 9.45
C LYS A 32 2.45 0.15 8.59
N HIS A 33 2.27 1.33 7.98
CA HIS A 33 3.37 2.06 7.35
C HIS A 33 4.24 2.71 8.43
N CYS A 34 5.52 2.40 8.43
CA CYS A 34 6.45 2.94 9.43
C CYS A 34 7.38 4.00 8.85
N TYR A 35 7.91 3.76 7.67
CA TYR A 35 8.89 4.66 7.06
C TYR A 35 9.04 4.43 5.56
N TYR A 36 9.18 5.51 4.82
CA TYR A 36 9.73 5.53 3.48
C TYR A 36 10.62 6.76 3.30
N GLY A 37 11.84 6.57 2.86
CA GLY A 37 12.78 7.68 2.66
C GLY A 37 14.22 7.23 2.52
N LYS A 38 15.16 8.13 2.85
CA LYS A 38 16.59 7.85 2.80
C LYS A 38 16.95 6.61 3.61
N ARG A 39 17.99 5.92 3.19
CA ARG A 39 18.47 4.71 3.85
C ARG A 39 18.69 4.92 5.35
N ILE A 40 18.02 4.12 6.17
CA ILE A 40 18.24 4.03 7.61
C ILE A 40 18.89 2.67 7.94
N LYS A 41 19.71 2.64 8.96
CA LYS A 41 20.44 1.44 9.34
C LYS A 41 19.51 0.39 9.95
N ARG A 42 18.60 0.82 10.82
CA ARG A 42 17.66 -0.02 11.55
C ARG A 42 16.41 0.80 11.89
N TRP A 43 15.26 0.15 11.90
CA TRP A 43 14.05 0.68 12.47
C TRP A 43 13.97 0.35 13.95
N HIS A 44 13.50 1.27 14.75
CA HIS A 44 13.19 1.04 16.16
C HIS A 44 11.73 1.36 16.40
N SER A 45 10.96 0.39 16.86
CA SER A 45 9.51 0.52 17.17
C SER A 45 9.22 1.45 18.35
N GLY A 46 10.22 2.11 18.91
CA GLY A 46 10.07 3.12 19.96
C GLY A 46 9.58 4.48 19.52
N ILE A 47 9.33 4.70 18.22
CA ILE A 47 8.57 5.86 17.74
C ILE A 47 7.13 5.61 18.18
N LYS A 48 6.72 6.32 19.22
CA LYS A 48 5.48 6.07 19.94
C LYS A 48 4.29 6.35 19.05
N ASP A 49 3.55 5.31 18.75
CA ASP A 49 2.15 5.46 18.41
C ASP A 49 1.39 5.98 19.62
N TYR A 50 0.40 6.81 19.35
CA TYR A 50 -0.47 7.30 20.43
C TYR A 50 -1.44 6.18 20.84
N TYR A 51 -1.01 5.35 21.80
CA TYR A 51 -1.84 4.35 22.43
C TYR A 51 -2.43 4.94 23.71
N TYR A 52 -3.67 5.40 23.66
CA TYR A 52 -4.40 5.80 24.86
C TYR A 52 -5.87 5.47 24.75
N ASP A 53 -6.49 5.15 25.86
CA ASP A 53 -7.93 4.89 25.92
C ASP A 53 -8.69 6.19 25.63
N ARG A 54 -9.41 6.20 24.52
CA ARG A 54 -10.27 7.30 24.11
C ARG A 54 -11.72 6.84 24.13
N GLY A 55 -12.59 7.67 24.71
CA GLY A 55 -14.03 7.43 24.63
C GLY A 55 -14.49 7.49 23.16
N PHE A 56 -15.44 6.65 22.83
CA PHE A 56 -16.11 6.61 21.52
C PHE A 56 -15.23 6.31 20.30
N CYS A 57 -14.06 5.73 20.49
CA CYS A 57 -13.30 5.17 19.39
C CYS A 57 -13.66 3.71 19.12
N ALA A 58 -13.62 3.33 17.86
CA ALA A 58 -13.73 1.94 17.48
C ALA A 58 -12.43 1.20 17.79
N ASN A 59 -12.51 0.27 18.73
CA ASN A 59 -11.41 -0.60 19.11
C ASN A 59 -11.63 -1.97 18.47
N PRO A 60 -10.82 -2.35 17.46
CA PRO A 60 -11.01 -3.64 16.79
C PRO A 60 -10.56 -4.85 17.64
N ILE A 61 -9.92 -4.57 18.79
CA ILE A 61 -9.44 -5.58 19.75
C ILE A 61 -10.12 -5.29 21.09
N ALA A 62 -11.04 -6.15 21.50
CA ALA A 62 -11.87 -5.94 22.69
C ALA A 62 -11.04 -5.83 23.99
N GLU A 63 -9.92 -6.52 24.05
CA GLU A 63 -9.03 -6.60 25.21
C GLU A 63 -8.06 -5.40 25.30
N ASP A 64 -7.94 -4.59 24.24
CA ASP A 64 -7.02 -3.45 24.20
C ASP A 64 -7.74 -2.20 23.68
N ARG A 65 -8.32 -1.44 24.60
CA ARG A 65 -9.01 -0.18 24.31
C ARG A 65 -8.09 0.97 23.90
N THR A 66 -6.79 0.78 24.04
CA THR A 66 -5.81 1.79 23.59
C THR A 66 -5.47 1.67 22.12
N PHE A 67 -5.73 0.50 21.50
CA PHE A 67 -5.48 0.27 20.09
C PHE A 67 -6.67 0.70 19.23
N SER A 68 -6.44 1.60 18.29
CA SER A 68 -7.44 2.09 17.35
C SER A 68 -6.83 2.29 15.96
N LEU A 69 -7.53 1.81 14.92
CA LEU A 69 -7.02 1.85 13.55
C LEU A 69 -6.93 3.26 12.98
N ASP A 70 -7.77 4.17 13.43
CA ASP A 70 -7.79 5.57 12.98
C ASP A 70 -6.54 6.38 13.40
N THR A 71 -5.76 5.87 14.37
CA THR A 71 -4.49 6.49 14.79
C THR A 71 -3.27 5.89 14.11
N GLN A 72 -3.44 4.82 13.34
CA GLN A 72 -2.34 4.13 12.68
C GLN A 72 -2.15 4.64 11.24
N LEU A 73 -0.90 4.74 10.80
CA LEU A 73 -0.58 4.87 9.39
C LEU A 73 -0.76 3.49 8.73
N ARG A 74 -1.70 3.37 7.79
CA ARG A 74 -2.09 2.07 7.24
C ARG A 74 -1.45 1.83 5.87
N GLU A 75 -1.06 0.58 5.64
CA GLU A 75 -0.56 0.14 4.32
C GLU A 75 -1.70 -0.23 3.36
N PHE A 76 -2.76 -0.85 3.87
CA PHE A 76 -3.89 -1.30 3.04
C PHE A 76 -5.18 -1.31 3.87
N PRO A 77 -5.76 -0.13 4.16
CA PRO A 77 -6.92 0.01 5.05
C PRO A 77 -8.19 -0.58 4.44
N GLU A 78 -9.00 -1.18 5.30
CA GLU A 78 -10.35 -1.65 5.03
C GLU A 78 -11.42 -0.66 5.52
N SER A 79 -12.64 -0.81 5.01
CA SER A 79 -13.82 -0.15 5.56
C SER A 79 -14.46 -0.98 6.70
N GLY A 80 -15.29 -0.34 7.55
CA GLY A 80 -16.13 -1.03 8.52
C GLY A 80 -15.45 -1.47 9.82
N GLN A 81 -14.19 -1.08 10.06
CA GLN A 81 -13.46 -1.42 11.28
C GLN A 81 -13.25 -0.20 12.22
N GLY A 82 -14.04 0.86 12.03
CA GLY A 82 -13.89 2.12 12.77
C GLY A 82 -12.78 3.01 12.27
N ASP A 83 -12.16 2.65 11.18
CA ASP A 83 -11.27 3.50 10.41
C ASP A 83 -12.10 4.21 9.33
N PHE A 84 -12.24 5.53 9.43
CA PHE A 84 -13.11 6.34 8.56
C PHE A 84 -12.37 6.97 7.38
N ARG A 85 -11.09 6.64 7.18
CA ARG A 85 -10.36 7.06 5.99
C ARG A 85 -10.85 6.33 4.75
N SER A 86 -10.48 6.85 3.57
CA SER A 86 -10.78 6.19 2.31
C SER A 86 -10.16 4.79 2.27
N PRO A 87 -10.93 3.70 2.11
CA PRO A 87 -10.40 2.36 2.14
C PRO A 87 -9.63 2.04 0.84
N ALA A 88 -8.63 1.16 0.96
CA ALA A 88 -7.88 0.65 -0.19
C ALA A 88 -8.67 -0.39 -1.00
N TYR A 89 -9.63 -1.06 -0.37
CA TYR A 89 -10.53 -1.99 -1.05
C TYR A 89 -11.94 -1.94 -0.47
N GLU A 90 -12.92 -2.18 -1.34
CA GLU A 90 -14.33 -2.38 -1.01
C GLU A 90 -14.85 -3.54 -1.84
N LEU A 91 -15.29 -4.58 -1.15
CA LEU A 91 -15.81 -5.80 -1.75
C LEU A 91 -17.22 -6.02 -1.25
N GLU A 92 -18.16 -6.31 -2.14
CA GLU A 92 -19.57 -6.49 -1.81
C GLU A 92 -20.03 -7.90 -2.17
N ASP A 93 -20.67 -8.58 -1.23
CA ASP A 93 -21.30 -9.86 -1.50
C ASP A 93 -22.73 -9.72 -2.05
N ARG A 94 -23.39 -10.84 -2.38
CA ARG A 94 -24.75 -10.86 -2.93
C ARG A 94 -25.82 -10.22 -2.03
N ASN A 95 -25.54 -10.11 -0.73
CA ASN A 95 -26.46 -9.54 0.25
C ASN A 95 -26.19 -8.05 0.50
N GLY A 96 -25.25 -7.46 -0.21
CA GLY A 96 -24.83 -6.09 0.00
C GLY A 96 -23.88 -5.91 1.19
N ASP A 97 -23.35 -6.99 1.77
CA ASP A 97 -22.40 -6.91 2.88
C ASP A 97 -21.00 -6.57 2.36
N LYS A 98 -20.45 -5.45 2.86
CA LYS A 98 -19.13 -4.93 2.56
C LYS A 98 -18.06 -5.19 3.63
N ASN A 99 -18.39 -5.94 4.69
CA ASN A 99 -17.48 -6.20 5.81
C ASN A 99 -16.47 -7.31 5.48
N ALA A 100 -15.51 -7.04 4.62
CA ALA A 100 -14.40 -7.94 4.38
C ALA A 100 -13.26 -7.66 5.38
N ARG A 101 -12.65 -8.72 5.95
CA ARG A 101 -11.63 -8.62 7.00
C ARG A 101 -10.38 -9.40 6.62
N PHE A 102 -9.48 -8.75 5.91
CA PHE A 102 -8.22 -9.34 5.51
C PHE A 102 -7.13 -9.07 6.55
N PHE A 103 -6.75 -10.10 7.28
CA PHE A 103 -5.68 -10.04 8.27
C PHE A 103 -4.38 -10.63 7.73
N TYR A 104 -3.26 -10.15 8.23
CA TYR A 104 -1.95 -10.70 7.91
C TYR A 104 -1.93 -12.24 8.13
N ASN A 105 -1.43 -12.97 7.13
CA ASN A 105 -1.37 -14.43 7.15
C ASN A 105 -0.03 -15.00 6.65
N GLY A 106 1.00 -14.18 6.60
CA GLY A 106 2.33 -14.62 6.21
C GLY A 106 2.92 -13.82 5.05
N TYR A 107 4.13 -14.19 4.67
CA TYR A 107 4.89 -13.52 3.62
C TYR A 107 5.82 -14.46 2.87
N ARG A 108 6.31 -14.01 1.72
CA ARG A 108 7.43 -14.60 0.99
C ARG A 108 8.39 -13.50 0.52
N ILE A 109 9.68 -13.81 0.52
CA ILE A 109 10.71 -12.96 -0.09
C ILE A 109 11.19 -13.68 -1.35
N LEU A 110 11.12 -12.99 -2.47
CA LEU A 110 11.39 -13.52 -3.81
C LEU A 110 12.56 -12.75 -4.43
N SER A 111 13.43 -13.47 -5.13
CA SER A 111 14.44 -12.86 -5.97
C SER A 111 13.80 -12.31 -7.25
N GLY A 112 14.26 -11.15 -7.70
CA GLY A 112 13.72 -10.51 -8.87
C GLY A 112 12.42 -9.75 -8.64
N LYS A 113 11.89 -9.19 -9.72
CA LYS A 113 10.58 -8.55 -9.76
C LYS A 113 9.49 -9.54 -10.12
N ILE A 114 8.28 -9.26 -9.65
CA ILE A 114 7.06 -9.91 -10.12
C ILE A 114 6.36 -8.93 -11.06
N ALA A 115 6.19 -9.31 -12.32
CA ALA A 115 5.46 -8.52 -13.30
C ALA A 115 3.96 -8.85 -13.17
N PRO A 116 3.08 -7.86 -12.96
CA PRO A 116 1.65 -8.08 -13.00
C PRO A 116 1.17 -8.30 -14.43
N ASP A 117 0.34 -9.31 -14.65
CA ASP A 117 -0.20 -9.62 -15.96
C ASP A 117 -1.04 -8.44 -16.52
N GLY A 118 -0.71 -8.02 -17.75
CA GLY A 118 -1.45 -6.97 -18.45
C GLY A 118 -1.30 -5.54 -17.89
N LEU A 119 -0.42 -5.32 -16.92
CA LEU A 119 -0.15 -4.00 -16.35
C LEU A 119 1.28 -3.54 -16.65
N PRO A 120 1.52 -2.23 -16.72
CA PRO A 120 2.86 -1.68 -16.83
C PRO A 120 3.73 -2.06 -15.63
N HIS A 121 5.00 -2.32 -15.87
CA HIS A 121 5.97 -2.61 -14.81
C HIS A 121 7.35 -2.04 -15.15
N VAL A 122 8.20 -1.89 -14.14
CA VAL A 122 9.59 -1.42 -14.29
C VAL A 122 10.39 -2.48 -15.04
N TYR A 123 11.20 -2.06 -15.98
CA TYR A 123 12.13 -2.92 -16.69
C TYR A 123 13.37 -3.23 -15.81
N THR A 124 13.89 -4.45 -15.93
CA THR A 124 15.16 -4.89 -15.34
C THR A 124 15.89 -5.77 -16.35
N ASP A 125 17.21 -5.64 -16.42
CA ASP A 125 18.03 -6.47 -17.30
C ASP A 125 18.26 -7.86 -16.69
N ALA A 126 18.32 -7.96 -15.37
CA ALA A 126 18.53 -9.20 -14.64
C ALA A 126 17.66 -9.29 -13.37
N ASP A 127 17.34 -10.52 -12.96
CA ASP A 127 16.60 -10.76 -11.70
C ASP A 127 17.36 -10.30 -10.45
N THR A 128 18.67 -10.14 -10.53
CA THR A 128 19.50 -9.64 -9.42
C THR A 128 19.30 -8.16 -9.12
N GLU A 129 18.67 -7.40 -10.02
CA GLU A 129 18.43 -5.96 -9.88
C GLU A 129 17.19 -5.63 -9.06
N ALA A 130 16.46 -6.62 -8.62
CA ALA A 130 15.25 -6.45 -7.84
C ALA A 130 15.08 -7.54 -6.76
N MET A 131 14.35 -7.22 -5.70
CA MET A 131 13.82 -8.16 -4.72
C MET A 131 12.38 -7.81 -4.39
N THR A 132 11.55 -8.82 -4.24
CA THR A 132 10.12 -8.65 -3.98
C THR A 132 9.72 -9.26 -2.65
N LEU A 133 9.03 -8.46 -1.83
CA LEU A 133 8.26 -8.91 -0.68
C LEU A 133 6.81 -9.12 -1.13
N GLU A 134 6.30 -10.33 -0.96
CA GLU A 134 4.88 -10.66 -1.06
C GLU A 134 4.32 -10.82 0.36
N ILE A 135 3.31 -10.05 0.71
CA ILE A 135 2.57 -10.19 1.96
C ILE A 135 1.18 -10.74 1.64
N THR A 136 0.79 -11.81 2.32
CA THR A 136 -0.54 -12.40 2.21
C THR A 136 -1.44 -11.86 3.31
N LEU A 137 -2.57 -11.30 2.93
CA LEU A 137 -3.69 -11.01 3.80
C LEU A 137 -4.81 -12.01 3.51
N GLN A 138 -5.50 -12.49 4.53
CA GLN A 138 -6.56 -13.48 4.38
C GLN A 138 -7.82 -13.09 5.12
N ASP A 139 -8.96 -13.18 4.43
CA ASP A 139 -10.29 -13.28 5.04
C ASP A 139 -10.68 -14.74 5.12
N LYS A 140 -10.63 -15.29 6.34
CA LYS A 140 -10.96 -16.71 6.59
C LYS A 140 -12.45 -17.00 6.51
N VAL A 141 -13.31 -15.99 6.70
CA VAL A 141 -14.77 -16.18 6.67
C VAL A 141 -15.25 -16.34 5.24
N ARG A 142 -14.75 -15.48 4.35
CA ARG A 142 -15.11 -15.49 2.92
C ARG A 142 -14.22 -16.40 2.09
N ASN A 143 -13.15 -16.94 2.68
CA ASN A 143 -12.10 -17.70 2.01
C ASN A 143 -11.50 -16.95 0.83
N GLN A 144 -10.99 -15.75 1.11
CA GLN A 144 -10.38 -14.86 0.12
C GLN A 144 -9.02 -14.42 0.58
N ARG A 145 -8.16 -14.05 -0.38
CA ARG A 145 -6.81 -13.55 -0.12
C ARG A 145 -6.52 -12.28 -0.90
N ILE A 146 -5.72 -11.42 -0.29
CA ILE A 146 -5.06 -10.30 -0.96
C ILE A 146 -3.57 -10.53 -0.86
N LEU A 147 -2.87 -10.50 -1.99
CA LEU A 147 -1.42 -10.51 -2.07
C LEU A 147 -0.94 -9.10 -2.35
N LEU A 148 -0.13 -8.55 -1.45
CA LEU A 148 0.50 -7.25 -1.61
C LEU A 148 1.95 -7.46 -2.00
N TYR A 149 2.35 -6.88 -3.13
CA TYR A 149 3.69 -6.97 -3.66
C TYR A 149 4.42 -5.65 -3.49
N TYR A 150 5.63 -5.73 -2.95
CA TYR A 150 6.55 -4.62 -2.77
C TYR A 150 7.88 -5.01 -3.38
N THR A 151 8.25 -4.39 -4.49
CA THR A 151 9.52 -4.68 -5.15
C THR A 151 10.46 -3.50 -4.99
N ILE A 152 11.64 -3.76 -4.39
CA ILE A 152 12.73 -2.79 -4.29
C ILE A 152 13.78 -3.06 -5.36
N TYR A 153 14.24 -2.00 -6.01
CA TYR A 153 15.24 -2.02 -7.07
C TYR A 153 16.57 -1.42 -6.60
N GLU A 154 17.63 -1.58 -7.36
CA GLU A 154 18.94 -0.98 -7.07
C GLU A 154 18.89 0.54 -7.01
N ASP A 155 18.06 1.14 -7.85
CA ASP A 155 17.77 2.57 -7.78
C ASP A 155 16.80 2.90 -6.61
N ALA A 156 16.61 4.21 -6.36
CA ALA A 156 15.73 4.66 -5.29
C ALA A 156 14.24 4.47 -5.65
N VAL A 157 13.86 3.27 -6.08
CA VAL A 157 12.53 2.91 -6.56
C VAL A 157 11.98 1.75 -5.74
N VAL A 158 10.72 1.88 -5.33
CA VAL A 158 9.88 0.80 -4.84
C VAL A 158 8.60 0.78 -5.65
N THR A 159 8.27 -0.36 -6.27
CA THR A 159 6.97 -0.54 -6.92
C THR A 159 6.04 -1.34 -6.04
N ARG A 160 4.74 -1.08 -6.19
CA ARG A 160 3.68 -1.77 -5.43
C ARG A 160 2.54 -2.13 -6.35
N PHE A 161 1.97 -3.31 -6.14
CA PHE A 161 0.67 -3.69 -6.66
C PHE A 161 -0.01 -4.69 -5.72
N ALA A 162 -1.30 -4.88 -5.91
CA ALA A 162 -2.10 -5.80 -5.13
C ALA A 162 -2.82 -6.77 -6.07
N LYS A 163 -3.00 -8.02 -5.60
CA LYS A 163 -3.77 -9.06 -6.29
C LYS A 163 -4.80 -9.62 -5.33
N TRP A 164 -6.08 -9.54 -5.69
CA TRP A 164 -7.15 -10.20 -4.96
C TRP A 164 -7.44 -11.57 -5.56
N ILE A 165 -7.71 -12.54 -4.70
CA ILE A 165 -7.98 -13.93 -5.05
C ILE A 165 -9.22 -14.38 -4.30
N ASN A 166 -10.23 -14.83 -5.03
CA ASN A 166 -11.41 -15.47 -4.47
C ASN A 166 -11.20 -17.00 -4.48
N ASP A 167 -10.85 -17.54 -3.33
CA ASP A 167 -10.76 -18.99 -3.13
C ASP A 167 -12.12 -19.57 -2.63
N GLY A 168 -13.11 -18.70 -2.42
CA GLY A 168 -14.48 -19.08 -2.06
C GLY A 168 -15.34 -19.44 -3.27
N THR A 169 -16.58 -19.85 -3.02
CA THR A 169 -17.54 -20.26 -4.07
C THR A 169 -18.49 -19.13 -4.47
N GLU A 170 -18.64 -18.13 -3.61
CA GLU A 170 -19.57 -17.02 -3.85
C GLU A 170 -18.93 -15.93 -4.72
N PRO A 171 -19.67 -15.40 -5.70
CA PRO A 171 -19.21 -14.25 -6.46
C PRO A 171 -19.20 -13.00 -5.58
N ILE A 172 -18.21 -12.17 -5.80
CA ILE A 172 -18.01 -10.90 -5.08
C ILE A 172 -17.88 -9.77 -6.09
N GLU A 173 -18.53 -8.67 -5.83
CA GLU A 173 -18.35 -7.44 -6.58
C GLU A 173 -17.18 -6.64 -6.02
N ILE A 174 -16.28 -6.22 -6.88
CA ILE A 174 -15.15 -5.36 -6.52
C ILE A 174 -15.58 -3.92 -6.76
N CYS A 175 -16.03 -3.23 -5.71
CA CYS A 175 -16.43 -1.82 -5.78
C CYS A 175 -15.21 -0.89 -5.83
N ARG A 176 -14.13 -1.27 -5.14
CA ARG A 176 -12.84 -0.56 -5.13
C ARG A 176 -11.70 -1.53 -4.88
N PHE A 177 -10.60 -1.34 -5.58
CA PHE A 177 -9.36 -2.05 -5.31
C PHE A 177 -8.17 -1.20 -5.77
N LEU A 178 -7.46 -0.60 -4.82
CA LEU A 178 -6.33 0.26 -5.10
C LEU A 178 -5.05 -0.56 -5.24
N SER A 179 -4.17 -0.15 -6.13
CA SER A 179 -2.83 -0.73 -6.25
C SER A 179 -1.93 -0.34 -5.08
N MET A 180 -2.19 0.81 -4.48
CA MET A 180 -1.38 1.37 -3.39
C MET A 180 -2.24 2.26 -2.48
N ASN A 181 -1.98 2.17 -1.19
CA ASN A 181 -2.29 3.18 -0.20
C ASN A 181 -0.99 3.56 0.52
N MET A 182 -0.83 4.80 0.89
CA MET A 182 0.32 5.25 1.69
C MET A 182 -0.12 6.39 2.59
N ASP A 183 -0.13 6.15 3.88
CA ASP A 183 -0.32 7.17 4.89
C ASP A 183 1.03 7.76 5.28
N LEU A 184 1.15 9.07 5.22
CA LEU A 184 2.38 9.78 5.51
C LEU A 184 2.27 10.54 6.84
N PRO A 185 3.36 10.64 7.64
CA PRO A 185 3.31 11.18 9.00
C PRO A 185 3.22 12.71 9.09
N THR A 186 3.30 13.42 7.97
CA THR A 186 3.27 14.89 7.90
C THR A 186 2.29 15.35 6.84
N GLN A 187 1.84 16.60 6.94
CA GLN A 187 0.96 17.26 5.96
C GLN A 187 1.70 18.26 5.05
N GLU A 188 3.01 18.39 5.20
CA GLU A 188 3.84 19.33 4.42
C GLU A 188 4.27 18.71 3.07
N TYR A 189 3.29 18.40 2.23
CA TYR A 189 3.52 17.89 0.88
C TYR A 189 2.93 18.80 -0.17
N ASP A 190 3.56 18.82 -1.33
CA ASP A 190 3.01 19.39 -2.54
C ASP A 190 2.58 18.29 -3.51
N VAL A 191 1.45 18.51 -4.14
CA VAL A 191 1.00 17.70 -5.28
C VAL A 191 1.55 18.32 -6.56
N LEU A 192 2.40 17.57 -7.25
CA LEU A 192 2.93 17.93 -8.55
C LEU A 192 2.21 17.14 -9.63
N THR A 193 1.59 17.82 -10.60
CA THR A 193 0.91 17.18 -11.72
C THR A 193 1.45 17.69 -13.05
N LEU A 194 1.44 16.82 -14.04
CA LEU A 194 1.73 17.14 -15.42
C LEU A 194 0.42 17.08 -16.20
N SER A 195 -0.14 18.23 -16.54
CA SER A 195 -1.35 18.30 -17.31
C SER A 195 -1.09 18.82 -18.72
N GLY A 196 -2.06 18.72 -19.58
CA GLY A 196 -1.91 19.28 -20.92
C GLY A 196 -2.99 18.84 -21.90
N ALA A 197 -2.82 19.33 -23.11
CA ALA A 197 -3.63 19.03 -24.26
C ALA A 197 -2.72 18.83 -25.48
N HIS A 198 -3.28 18.45 -26.61
CA HIS A 198 -2.54 18.39 -27.86
C HIS A 198 -1.86 19.75 -28.13
N THR A 199 -0.57 19.74 -28.40
CA THR A 199 0.36 20.90 -28.58
C THR A 199 0.68 21.72 -27.33
N GLU A 200 0.13 21.33 -26.16
CA GLU A 200 0.42 21.95 -24.86
C GLU A 200 0.60 20.85 -23.80
N GLU A 201 1.51 19.91 -24.05
CA GLU A 201 1.75 18.77 -23.18
C GLU A 201 2.69 19.10 -22.01
N LYS A 202 2.55 18.35 -20.91
CA LYS A 202 3.46 18.34 -19.77
C LYS A 202 3.57 19.69 -19.03
N ASN A 203 2.50 20.45 -18.96
CA ASN A 203 2.46 21.64 -18.12
C ASN A 203 2.53 21.23 -16.65
N VAL A 204 3.55 21.76 -15.96
CA VAL A 204 3.81 21.44 -14.56
C VAL A 204 2.95 22.31 -13.65
N TYR A 205 2.08 21.67 -12.87
CA TYR A 205 1.32 22.33 -11.81
C TYR A 205 1.77 21.80 -10.45
N ARG A 206 2.05 22.73 -9.54
CA ARG A 206 2.43 22.46 -8.16
C ARG A 206 1.44 23.14 -7.24
N ARG A 207 0.89 22.39 -6.30
CA ARG A 207 -0.02 22.92 -5.28
C ARG A 207 0.24 22.25 -3.93
N PRO A 208 0.16 22.99 -2.81
CA PRO A 208 0.25 22.38 -1.49
C PRO A 208 -0.90 21.39 -1.28
N LEU A 209 -0.61 20.29 -0.60
CA LEU A 209 -1.61 19.33 -0.16
C LEU A 209 -2.29 19.92 1.08
N CYS A 210 -3.57 20.28 0.93
CA CYS A 210 -4.42 20.76 2.03
C CYS A 210 -5.19 19.61 2.68
N ALA A 211 -5.96 19.90 3.72
CA ALA A 211 -6.79 18.92 4.43
C ALA A 211 -7.92 18.32 3.59
N ASP A 212 -8.17 18.87 2.41
CA ASP A 212 -9.21 18.41 1.49
C ASP A 212 -8.75 17.25 0.59
N SER A 213 -9.71 16.59 -0.05
CA SER A 213 -9.42 15.59 -1.08
C SER A 213 -8.94 16.25 -2.37
N VAL A 214 -7.91 15.67 -2.96
CA VAL A 214 -7.39 16.05 -4.26
C VAL A 214 -7.50 14.87 -5.21
N THR A 215 -8.38 14.99 -6.21
CA THR A 215 -8.49 14.01 -7.30
C THR A 215 -7.71 14.47 -8.51
N ILE A 216 -6.93 13.58 -9.10
CA ILE A 216 -6.20 13.80 -10.35
C ILE A 216 -6.72 12.79 -11.33
N GLU A 217 -7.42 13.29 -12.34
CA GLU A 217 -8.04 12.49 -13.38
C GLU A 217 -7.92 13.15 -14.76
N SER A 218 -8.00 12.39 -15.81
CA SER A 218 -8.03 12.88 -17.17
C SER A 218 -8.89 11.98 -18.05
N SER A 219 -9.84 12.56 -18.75
CA SER A 219 -10.62 11.89 -19.80
C SER A 219 -10.00 12.08 -21.20
N ARG A 220 -8.87 12.79 -21.29
CA ARG A 220 -8.17 13.04 -22.56
C ARG A 220 -7.22 11.89 -22.88
N GLY A 221 -7.37 11.30 -24.05
CA GLY A 221 -6.37 10.41 -24.60
C GLY A 221 -5.13 11.19 -25.02
N THR A 222 -3.96 10.58 -24.89
CA THR A 222 -2.72 11.10 -25.46
C THR A 222 -2.48 10.47 -26.83
N VAL A 223 -2.00 11.24 -27.78
CA VAL A 223 -1.44 10.69 -29.01
C VAL A 223 -0.14 9.98 -28.64
N SER A 224 -0.09 8.67 -28.81
CA SER A 224 1.15 7.91 -28.58
C SER A 224 1.86 7.66 -29.91
N TYR A 225 3.03 8.23 -30.04
CA TYR A 225 3.95 7.86 -31.10
C TYR A 225 4.68 6.57 -30.68
N THR A 226 4.58 5.51 -31.46
CA THR A 226 5.17 4.20 -31.13
C THR A 226 6.67 4.28 -30.88
N HIS A 227 7.38 5.18 -31.53
CA HIS A 227 8.82 5.40 -31.35
C HIS A 227 9.20 6.18 -30.08
N LEU A 228 8.24 6.78 -29.37
CA LEU A 228 8.45 7.48 -28.09
C LEU A 228 8.04 6.61 -26.88
N ARG A 229 7.53 5.41 -27.10
CA ARG A 229 7.18 4.44 -26.04
C ARG A 229 8.35 3.66 -25.49
N ALA A 230 9.52 3.80 -26.07
CA ALA A 230 10.71 3.02 -25.71
C ALA A 230 11.55 3.66 -24.59
N HIS A 231 10.98 4.57 -23.79
CA HIS A 231 11.72 5.24 -22.72
C HIS A 231 10.91 5.33 -21.44
#